data_33f854dc96257d4257da37523f49b330
#
_entry.id   33f854dc96257d4257da37523f49b330
#
_cell.length_a   1.000
_cell.length_b   1.000
_cell.length_c   1.000
_cell.angle_alpha   90.00
_cell.angle_beta   90.00
_cell.angle_gamma   90.00
#
_symmetry.space_group_name_H-M   'P 1'
#
loop_
_entity.id
_entity.type
_entity.pdbx_description
1 polymer ?
#
loop_
_entity_poly.entity_id
_entity_poly.type
_entity_poly.pdbx_seq_one_letter_code
_entity_poly.pdbx_strand_id
1 'polypeptide(L)'
;MNLIEIGKKYPSSKNISGFIQLYEQYFTPFRDSKINILEIGVDNGDSLRIWREFFSKANICGIDIDKKNFRINNTNILQGDQSDLNFLKSLVSKYKKFDIIIDDGSH
;
A
#
# COMPACT_ATOMS: atom_id res chain seq x y z
N MET A 1 -12.13 6.04 12.40
CA MET A 1 -12.66 4.77 11.88
C MET A 1 -11.59 3.68 12.00
N ASN A 2 -11.98 2.49 12.36
CA ASN A 2 -11.04 1.37 12.37
C ASN A 2 -10.84 0.83 10.95
N LEU A 3 -9.90 -0.12 10.80
CA LEU A 3 -9.55 -0.64 9.47
C LEU A 3 -10.73 -1.35 8.82
N ILE A 4 -11.53 -2.07 9.60
CA ILE A 4 -12.70 -2.79 9.09
C ILE A 4 -13.71 -1.81 8.50
N GLU A 5 -13.97 -0.71 9.20
CA GLU A 5 -14.89 0.33 8.74
C GLU A 5 -14.39 1.01 7.47
N ILE A 6 -13.10 1.33 7.42
CA ILE A 6 -12.48 1.90 6.21
C ILE A 6 -12.59 0.93 5.05
N GLY A 7 -12.32 -0.35 5.28
CA GLY A 7 -12.38 -1.37 4.24
C GLY A 7 -13.76 -1.50 3.59
N LYS A 8 -14.81 -1.24 4.33
CA LYS A 8 -16.18 -1.31 3.79
C LYS A 8 -16.46 -0.24 2.73
N LYS A 9 -15.69 0.85 2.71
CA LYS A 9 -15.82 1.89 1.68
C LYS A 9 -15.29 1.44 0.33
N TYR A 10 -14.47 0.41 0.29
CA TYR A 10 -13.75 -0.03 -0.91
C TYR A 10 -13.97 -1.52 -1.15
N PRO A 11 -15.21 -1.92 -1.49
CA PRO A 11 -15.56 -3.36 -1.54
C PRO A 11 -14.85 -4.15 -2.62
N SER A 12 -14.24 -3.49 -3.60
CA SER A 12 -13.49 -4.19 -4.64
C SER A 12 -12.10 -4.64 -4.18
N SER A 13 -11.65 -4.28 -2.98
CA SER A 13 -10.38 -4.73 -2.41
C SER A 13 -10.50 -6.14 -1.83
N LYS A 14 -10.88 -7.09 -2.67
CA LYS A 14 -11.19 -8.47 -2.24
C LYS A 14 -10.00 -9.21 -1.66
N ASN A 15 -8.79 -8.87 -2.12
CA ASN A 15 -7.59 -9.60 -1.71
C ASN A 15 -7.26 -9.43 -0.24
N ILE A 16 -7.71 -8.32 0.37
CA ILE A 16 -7.45 -8.07 1.78
C ILE A 16 -8.67 -8.35 2.66
N SER A 17 -9.86 -8.49 2.08
CA SER A 17 -11.11 -8.58 2.86
C SER A 17 -11.14 -9.77 3.83
N GLY A 18 -10.52 -10.89 3.46
CA GLY A 18 -10.44 -12.07 4.31
C GLY A 18 -9.41 -11.95 5.43
N PHE A 19 -8.54 -10.95 5.37
CA PHE A 19 -7.45 -10.77 6.31
C PHE A 19 -7.53 -9.45 7.08
N ILE A 20 -8.58 -8.67 6.86
CA ILE A 20 -8.63 -7.30 7.36
C ILE A 20 -8.58 -7.22 8.89
N GLN A 21 -9.17 -8.17 9.58
CA GLN A 21 -9.10 -8.23 11.04
C GLN A 21 -7.68 -8.48 11.52
N LEU A 22 -6.96 -9.36 10.82
CA LEU A 22 -5.57 -9.66 11.12
C LEU A 22 -4.69 -8.44 10.86
N TYR A 23 -4.88 -7.78 9.72
CA TYR A 23 -4.15 -6.55 9.42
C TYR A 23 -4.42 -5.46 10.46
N GLU A 24 -5.67 -5.30 10.89
CA GLU A 24 -5.99 -4.31 11.91
C GLU A 24 -5.20 -4.57 13.19
N GLN A 25 -5.13 -5.82 13.62
CA GLN A 25 -4.40 -6.20 14.82
C GLN A 25 -2.91 -5.83 14.73
N TYR A 26 -2.27 -6.11 13.59
CA TYR A 26 -0.85 -5.84 13.40
C TYR A 26 -0.56 -4.38 13.08
N PHE A 27 -1.47 -3.68 12.41
CA PHE A 27 -1.20 -2.34 11.89
C PHE A 27 -1.62 -1.22 12.85
N THR A 28 -2.54 -1.48 13.77
CA THR A 28 -3.01 -0.46 14.71
C THR A 28 -1.87 0.22 15.50
N PRO A 29 -0.84 -0.50 15.98
CA PRO A 29 0.27 0.16 16.69
C PRO A 29 1.03 1.19 15.85
N PHE A 30 0.96 1.09 14.52
CA PHE A 30 1.68 2.00 13.60
C PHE A 30 0.80 3.07 13.00
N ARG A 31 -0.48 3.12 13.37
CA ARG A 31 -1.47 3.95 12.69
C ARG A 31 -1.08 5.44 12.59
N ASP A 32 -0.50 5.98 13.64
CA ASP A 32 -0.13 7.38 13.71
C ASP A 32 1.37 7.60 13.57
N SER A 33 2.11 6.60 13.14
CA SER A 33 3.56 6.66 13.01
C SER A 33 3.98 7.15 11.64
N LYS A 34 5.11 7.84 11.57
CA LYS A 34 5.72 8.26 10.31
C LYS A 34 6.55 7.12 9.73
N ILE A 35 5.87 6.16 9.15
CA ILE A 35 6.50 4.97 8.58
C ILE A 35 6.42 5.00 7.06
N ASN A 36 7.19 4.12 6.42
CA ASN A 36 7.16 3.92 4.98
C ASN A 36 6.48 2.60 4.66
N ILE A 37 5.48 2.66 3.78
CA ILE A 37 4.69 1.49 3.37
C ILE A 37 4.84 1.30 1.88
N LEU A 38 5.12 0.07 1.47
CA LEU A 38 5.16 -0.33 0.07
C LEU A 38 4.08 -1.36 -0.19
N GLU A 39 3.25 -1.13 -1.21
CA GLU A 39 2.35 -2.15 -1.73
C GLU A 39 2.81 -2.56 -3.12
N ILE A 40 2.98 -3.86 -3.34
CA ILE A 40 3.32 -4.45 -4.62
C ILE A 40 2.03 -4.98 -5.24
N GLY A 41 1.66 -4.44 -6.40
CA GLY A 41 0.38 -4.74 -7.03
C GLY A 41 -0.70 -3.75 -6.60
N VAL A 42 -0.95 -2.74 -7.43
CA VAL A 42 -1.87 -1.65 -7.10
C VAL A 42 -3.30 -1.96 -7.52
N ASP A 43 -3.46 -2.68 -8.64
CA ASP A 43 -4.75 -2.99 -9.20
C ASP A 43 -5.60 -1.72 -9.40
N ASN A 44 -6.82 -1.65 -8.88
CA ASN A 44 -7.67 -0.47 -8.99
C ASN A 44 -7.39 0.60 -7.91
N GLY A 45 -6.44 0.35 -7.03
CA GLY A 45 -6.01 1.30 -6.01
C GLY A 45 -6.81 1.27 -4.71
N ASP A 46 -7.78 0.38 -4.59
CA ASP A 46 -8.65 0.38 -3.40
C ASP A 46 -7.89 0.03 -2.12
N SER A 47 -6.96 -0.91 -2.17
CA SER A 47 -6.16 -1.23 -0.98
C SER A 47 -5.26 -0.05 -0.60
N LEU A 48 -4.66 0.65 -1.58
CA LEU A 48 -3.89 1.87 -1.29
C LEU A 48 -4.73 2.94 -0.64
N ARG A 49 -5.99 3.11 -1.06
CA ARG A 49 -6.91 4.07 -0.45
C ARG A 49 -7.20 3.71 0.99
N ILE A 50 -7.35 2.41 1.27
CA ILE A 50 -7.53 1.93 2.64
C ILE A 50 -6.32 2.27 3.50
N TRP A 51 -5.12 1.97 3.02
CA TRP A 51 -3.89 2.28 3.77
C TRP A 51 -3.74 3.78 3.99
N ARG A 52 -4.06 4.60 2.97
CA ARG A 52 -3.97 6.05 3.11
C ARG A 52 -4.90 6.60 4.19
N GLU A 53 -6.12 6.08 4.28
CA GLU A 53 -7.04 6.52 5.31
C GLU A 53 -6.66 6.01 6.70
N PHE A 54 -6.14 4.80 6.78
CA PHE A 54 -5.79 4.20 8.06
C PHE A 54 -4.50 4.78 8.65
N PHE A 55 -3.46 4.93 7.82
CA PHE A 55 -2.16 5.43 8.25
C PHE A 55 -2.02 6.91 7.91
N SER A 56 -2.41 7.77 8.84
CA SER A 56 -2.53 9.22 8.57
C SER A 56 -1.19 9.89 8.26
N LYS A 57 -0.08 9.39 8.81
CA LYS A 57 1.24 10.02 8.71
C LYS A 57 2.25 9.23 7.89
N ALA A 58 1.84 8.11 7.33
CA ALA A 58 2.76 7.25 6.58
C ALA A 58 3.08 7.81 5.20
N ASN A 59 4.28 7.50 4.73
CA ASN A 59 4.64 7.63 3.31
C ASN A 59 4.25 6.34 2.62
N ILE A 60 3.36 6.41 1.65
CA ILE A 60 2.82 5.22 0.99
C ILE A 60 3.23 5.24 -0.48
N CYS A 61 3.79 4.11 -0.92
CA CYS A 61 4.18 3.88 -2.30
C CYS A 61 3.55 2.59 -2.80
N GLY A 62 2.84 2.68 -3.91
CA GLY A 62 2.35 1.50 -4.62
C GLY A 62 3.14 1.32 -5.91
N ILE A 63 3.50 0.09 -6.23
CA ILE A 63 4.15 -0.23 -7.51
C ILE A 63 3.32 -1.24 -8.28
N ASP A 64 3.30 -1.09 -9.58
CA ASP A 64 2.58 -2.01 -10.47
C ASP A 64 3.32 -2.06 -11.80
N ILE A 65 3.31 -3.22 -12.43
CA ILE A 65 3.90 -3.39 -13.76
C ILE A 65 3.10 -2.61 -14.80
N ASP A 66 1.81 -2.44 -14.58
CA ASP A 66 0.91 -1.69 -15.46
C ASP A 66 0.82 -0.23 -15.04
N LYS A 67 0.82 0.67 -16.02
CA LYS A 67 0.60 2.08 -15.75
C LYS A 67 -0.83 2.33 -15.27
N LYS A 68 -0.97 3.13 -14.21
CA LYS A 68 -2.28 3.48 -13.66
C LYS A 68 -2.71 4.88 -14.11
N ASN A 69 -4.02 5.03 -14.34
CA ASN A 69 -4.61 6.28 -14.83
C ASN A 69 -5.26 7.10 -13.73
N PHE A 70 -5.03 6.75 -12.48
CA PHE A 70 -5.61 7.45 -11.34
C PHE A 70 -4.51 7.89 -10.38
N ARG A 71 -4.88 8.82 -9.50
CA ARG A 71 -4.01 9.31 -8.43
C ARG A 71 -4.72 9.20 -7.09
N ILE A 72 -3.93 9.00 -6.06
CA ILE A 72 -4.41 8.98 -4.67
C ILE A 72 -3.62 10.05 -3.93
N ASN A 73 -4.31 10.89 -3.16
CA ASN A 73 -3.68 11.99 -2.44
C ASN A 73 -2.58 11.48 -1.50
N ASN A 74 -1.44 12.17 -1.52
CA ASN A 74 -0.30 11.89 -0.65
C ASN A 74 0.20 10.44 -0.74
N THR A 75 0.08 9.86 -1.94
CA THR A 75 0.47 8.48 -2.20
C THR A 75 1.22 8.43 -3.53
N ASN A 76 2.38 7.79 -3.56
CA ASN A 76 3.13 7.57 -4.78
C ASN A 76 2.67 6.29 -5.45
N ILE A 77 2.35 6.38 -6.73
CA ILE A 77 2.05 5.19 -7.54
C ILE A 77 3.04 5.19 -8.70
N LEU A 78 3.88 4.16 -8.72
CA LEU A 78 4.96 4.05 -9.70
C LEU A 78 4.75 2.83 -10.58
N GLN A 79 5.05 3.00 -11.86
CA GLN A 79 5.10 1.88 -12.78
C GLN A 79 6.49 1.25 -12.71
N GLY A 80 6.55 -0.04 -12.49
CA GLY A 80 7.81 -0.77 -12.46
C GLY A 80 7.60 -2.23 -12.18
N ASP A 81 8.62 -3.01 -12.50
CA ASP A 81 8.62 -4.46 -12.32
C ASP A 81 9.34 -4.80 -11.01
N GLN A 82 8.64 -5.53 -10.12
CA GLN A 82 9.23 -5.94 -8.84
C GLN A 82 10.46 -6.85 -9.01
N SER A 83 10.64 -7.44 -10.18
CA SER A 83 11.83 -8.26 -10.47
C SER A 83 12.98 -7.43 -11.06
N ASP A 84 12.77 -6.15 -11.37
CA ASP A 84 13.81 -5.28 -11.91
C ASP A 84 14.67 -4.73 -10.76
N LEU A 85 15.89 -5.21 -10.66
CA LEU A 85 16.80 -4.83 -9.58
C LEU A 85 17.11 -3.33 -9.58
N ASN A 86 17.28 -2.73 -10.75
CA ASN A 86 17.57 -1.30 -10.83
C ASN A 86 16.39 -0.46 -10.33
N PHE A 87 15.17 -0.88 -10.65
CA PHE A 87 13.97 -0.22 -10.15
C PHE A 87 13.89 -0.33 -8.63
N LEU A 88 14.12 -1.52 -8.07
CA LEU A 88 14.11 -1.73 -6.62
C LEU A 88 15.19 -0.90 -5.92
N LYS A 89 16.37 -0.80 -6.50
CA LYS A 89 17.46 0.03 -5.95
C LYS A 89 17.05 1.51 -5.91
N SER A 90 16.32 1.98 -6.92
CA SER A 90 15.84 3.38 -6.92
C SER A 90 14.84 3.64 -5.80
N LEU A 91 13.97 2.66 -5.50
CA LEU A 91 13.04 2.76 -4.38
C LEU A 91 13.78 2.83 -3.04
N VAL A 92 14.75 1.95 -2.84
CA VAL A 92 15.53 1.93 -1.60
C VAL A 92 16.30 3.22 -1.43
N SER A 93 16.85 3.77 -2.51
CA SER A 93 17.56 5.05 -2.47
C SER A 93 16.64 6.19 -2.02
N LYS A 94 15.39 6.18 -2.49
CA LYS A 94 14.41 7.23 -2.17
C LYS A 94 13.86 7.11 -0.74
N TYR A 95 13.47 5.92 -0.35
CA TYR A 95 12.77 5.69 0.94
C TYR A 95 13.68 5.26 2.07
N LYS A 96 14.88 4.78 1.78
CA LYS A 96 15.86 4.22 2.72
C LYS A 96 15.43 2.86 3.28
N LYS A 97 14.21 2.75 3.76
CA LYS A 97 13.64 1.48 4.24
C LYS A 97 12.13 1.51 4.08
N PHE A 98 11.53 0.34 4.12
CA PHE A 98 10.09 0.18 4.25
C PHE A 98 9.80 -0.56 5.56
N ASP A 99 8.89 0.00 6.34
CA ASP A 99 8.47 -0.60 7.62
C ASP A 99 7.43 -1.68 7.42
N ILE A 100 6.59 -1.51 6.39
CA ILE A 100 5.55 -2.48 6.02
C ILE A 100 5.63 -2.68 4.51
N ILE A 101 5.64 -3.95 4.10
CA ILE A 101 5.55 -4.32 2.69
C ILE A 101 4.36 -5.25 2.52
N ILE A 102 3.45 -4.87 1.63
CA ILE A 102 2.26 -5.66 1.31
C ILE A 102 2.41 -6.14 -0.12
N ASP A 103 2.49 -7.45 -0.31
CA ASP A 103 2.62 -8.06 -1.62
C ASP A 103 1.27 -8.60 -2.06
N ASP A 104 0.61 -7.86 -2.93
CA ASP A 104 -0.69 -8.19 -3.49
C ASP A 104 -0.60 -8.33 -5.01
N GLY A 105 0.60 -8.48 -5.51
CA GLY A 105 0.84 -8.62 -6.94
C GLY A 105 0.54 -10.01 -7.46
N SER A 106 0.40 -10.10 -8.78
CA SER A 106 0.29 -11.37 -9.47
C SER A 106 1.65 -12.06 -9.51
N HIS A 107 1.68 -13.32 -9.16
CA HIS A 107 2.88 -14.13 -9.18
C HIS A 107 2.84 -15.18 -10.28
#